data_c52c1227dba770ef0d441b6d4a9c4a77
#
_entry.id   c52c1227dba770ef0d441b6d4a9c4a77
#
_cell.length_a   1.000
_cell.length_b   1.000
_cell.length_c   1.000
_cell.angle_alpha   90.00
_cell.angle_beta   90.00
_cell.angle_gamma   90.00
#
_symmetry.space_group_name_H-M   'P 1'
#
loop_
_entity.id
_entity.type
_entity.pdbx_description
1 polymer ?
#
loop_
_entity_poly.entity_id
_entity_poly.type
_entity_poly.pdbx_seq_one_letter_code
_entity_poly.pdbx_strand_id
1 'polypeptide(L)'
;MRLDAFDYILPDDRIAQTPLEPRDSARLLHVDPRSGGSHSHIIFHQITELLKPGDLLVINETRVSAVRLVGEGPGGGYREALVLGPHLPGGPAAYEALVRPGKAARPGDTLHFADTNLTCTVGDVLTEGIRVLHFQGDPEETRQILETQGRVPLPPYIHEHLDDCERYQTVYNRVPGSAAAPTAGLHFTAELLDTLAANGIETARVLLSVGLGTFRPIKCTDDITKHPMHAEYIHVTQETADKVNACTGRVIAIGTTSLRALETAARNAPDGVRIAPFDGDTDIYIYPGQKIRSVDGLLTNFHQPGSTLL
;
A
#
# COMPACT_ATOMS: atom_id res chain seq x y z
N MET A 1 19.22 5.74 16.45
CA MET A 1 19.73 5.22 15.15
C MET A 1 19.50 6.32 14.12
N ARG A 2 20.57 6.74 13.43
CA ARG A 2 20.49 7.87 12.49
C ARG A 2 19.98 7.43 11.12
N LEU A 3 19.26 8.30 10.44
CA LEU A 3 18.72 8.03 9.11
C LEU A 3 19.81 7.85 8.05
N ASP A 4 20.92 8.60 8.17
CA ASP A 4 22.04 8.53 7.23
C ASP A 4 22.74 7.15 7.19
N ALA A 5 22.56 6.30 8.21
CA ALA A 5 23.02 4.92 8.19
C ALA A 5 22.28 4.02 7.18
N PHE A 6 21.16 4.50 6.64
CA PHE A 6 20.32 3.79 5.65
C PHE A 6 20.27 4.53 4.31
N ASP A 7 21.08 5.58 4.17
CA ASP A 7 21.12 6.34 2.94
C ASP A 7 21.97 5.64 1.89
N TYR A 8 21.54 5.72 0.65
CA TYR A 8 22.27 5.19 -0.50
C TYR A 8 21.93 5.98 -1.76
N ILE A 9 22.81 5.94 -2.73
CA ILE A 9 22.58 6.60 -4.02
C ILE A 9 21.69 5.71 -4.89
N LEU A 10 20.51 6.20 -5.20
CA LEU A 10 19.57 5.57 -6.14
C LEU A 10 19.49 6.43 -7.41
N PRO A 11 20.14 6.05 -8.51
CA PRO A 11 20.00 6.75 -9.78
C PRO A 11 18.59 6.63 -10.35
N ASP A 12 18.04 7.68 -10.94
CA ASP A 12 16.66 7.72 -11.47
C ASP A 12 16.43 6.64 -12.55
N ASP A 13 17.46 6.31 -13.34
CA ASP A 13 17.40 5.26 -14.37
C ASP A 13 17.27 3.84 -13.81
N ARG A 14 17.39 3.66 -12.49
CA ARG A 14 17.18 2.39 -11.80
C ARG A 14 15.73 2.16 -11.36
N ILE A 15 14.88 3.18 -11.49
CA ILE A 15 13.46 3.09 -11.18
C ILE A 15 12.71 2.80 -12.47
N ALA A 16 12.19 1.58 -12.60
CA ALA A 16 11.37 1.19 -13.76
C ALA A 16 10.12 2.08 -13.83
N GLN A 17 9.86 2.66 -15.00
CA GLN A 17 8.72 3.55 -15.22
C GLN A 17 7.49 2.80 -15.76
N THR A 18 7.70 1.65 -16.38
CA THR A 18 6.64 0.81 -16.94
C THR A 18 6.69 -0.59 -16.34
N PRO A 19 5.52 -1.23 -16.10
CA PRO A 19 5.48 -2.60 -15.61
C PRO A 19 5.88 -3.58 -16.71
N LEU A 20 6.44 -4.72 -16.30
CA LEU A 20 6.72 -5.83 -17.22
C LEU A 20 5.46 -6.64 -17.49
N GLU A 21 5.43 -7.27 -18.68
CA GLU A 21 4.40 -8.22 -19.07
C GLU A 21 5.08 -9.53 -19.56
N PRO A 22 4.76 -10.69 -18.97
CA PRO A 22 3.90 -10.90 -17.81
C PRO A 22 4.49 -10.36 -16.51
N ARG A 23 3.62 -10.13 -15.51
CA ARG A 23 4.01 -9.52 -14.20
C ARG A 23 5.12 -10.26 -13.49
N ASP A 24 5.13 -11.58 -13.58
CA ASP A 24 6.07 -12.49 -12.93
C ASP A 24 7.40 -12.68 -13.67
N SER A 25 7.59 -11.94 -14.78
CA SER A 25 8.89 -11.86 -15.48
C SER A 25 9.89 -10.88 -14.83
N ALA A 26 9.48 -10.20 -13.75
CA ALA A 26 10.34 -9.29 -13.02
C ALA A 26 11.53 -10.02 -12.36
N ARG A 27 12.63 -9.31 -12.15
CA ARG A 27 13.80 -9.83 -11.42
C ARG A 27 13.48 -9.93 -9.93
N LEU A 28 13.97 -11.00 -9.30
CA LEU A 28 13.88 -11.24 -7.86
C LEU A 28 15.30 -11.45 -7.29
N LEU A 29 15.64 -10.69 -6.25
CA LEU A 29 16.82 -10.91 -5.45
C LEU A 29 16.47 -11.78 -4.24
N HIS A 30 16.97 -13.00 -4.21
CA HIS A 30 16.84 -13.88 -3.04
C HIS A 30 18.06 -13.71 -2.12
N VAL A 31 17.79 -13.39 -0.86
CA VAL A 31 18.81 -13.24 0.19
C VAL A 31 18.54 -14.26 1.29
N ASP A 32 19.53 -15.11 1.59
CA ASP A 32 19.48 -16.01 2.74
C ASP A 32 20.37 -15.47 3.87
N PRO A 33 19.81 -14.89 4.93
CA PRO A 33 20.59 -14.32 6.03
C PRO A 33 21.37 -15.38 6.81
N ARG A 34 20.94 -16.66 6.78
CA ARG A 34 21.60 -17.75 7.48
C ARG A 34 22.90 -18.21 6.80
N SER A 35 23.07 -17.91 5.53
CA SER A 35 24.28 -18.21 4.75
C SER A 35 25.31 -17.07 4.75
N GLY A 36 25.27 -16.18 5.74
CA GLY A 36 26.14 -15.01 5.79
C GLY A 36 25.77 -13.90 4.80
N GLY A 37 24.49 -13.87 4.36
CA GLY A 37 23.98 -12.89 3.40
C GLY A 37 24.27 -13.25 1.95
N SER A 38 24.51 -14.52 1.63
CA SER A 38 24.59 -14.96 0.23
C SER A 38 23.30 -14.61 -0.50
N HIS A 39 23.43 -14.21 -1.76
CA HIS A 39 22.30 -13.80 -2.57
C HIS A 39 22.39 -14.40 -3.97
N SER A 40 21.21 -14.56 -4.58
CA SER A 40 21.09 -15.00 -5.97
C SER A 40 20.05 -14.14 -6.70
N HIS A 41 20.25 -13.98 -8.00
CA HIS A 41 19.33 -13.28 -8.89
C HIS A 41 18.57 -14.31 -9.68
N ILE A 42 17.25 -14.25 -9.60
CA ILE A 42 16.31 -15.12 -10.31
C ILE A 42 15.21 -14.27 -10.94
N ILE A 43 14.32 -14.90 -11.68
CA ILE A 43 13.08 -14.28 -12.17
C ILE A 43 11.95 -14.62 -11.21
N PHE A 44 10.98 -13.71 -11.04
CA PHE A 44 9.96 -13.81 -10.00
C PHE A 44 9.17 -15.13 -10.05
N HIS A 45 8.80 -15.65 -11.24
CA HIS A 45 8.09 -16.92 -11.36
C HIS A 45 8.89 -18.11 -10.80
N GLN A 46 10.22 -18.00 -10.69
CA GLN A 46 11.06 -19.03 -10.07
C GLN A 46 10.94 -19.07 -8.54
N ILE A 47 10.10 -18.23 -7.93
CA ILE A 47 9.78 -18.30 -6.49
C ILE A 47 9.26 -19.69 -6.11
N THR A 48 8.67 -20.42 -7.07
CA THR A 48 8.26 -21.81 -6.90
C THR A 48 9.39 -22.76 -6.51
N GLU A 49 10.65 -22.42 -6.84
CA GLU A 49 11.85 -23.18 -6.47
C GLU A 49 12.33 -22.88 -5.03
N LEU A 50 11.94 -21.71 -4.49
CA LEU A 50 12.32 -21.28 -3.15
C LEU A 50 11.30 -21.71 -2.08
N LEU A 51 10.05 -21.86 -2.46
CA LEU A 51 8.96 -22.23 -1.57
C LEU A 51 8.84 -23.76 -1.46
N LYS A 52 8.32 -24.22 -0.33
CA LYS A 52 8.18 -25.66 -0.01
C LYS A 52 6.74 -25.97 0.37
N PRO A 53 6.26 -27.20 0.11
CA PRO A 53 4.98 -27.66 0.62
C PRO A 53 4.86 -27.38 2.12
N GLY A 54 3.74 -26.83 2.55
CA GLY A 54 3.48 -26.42 3.93
C GLY A 54 3.89 -24.97 4.26
N ASP A 55 4.58 -24.25 3.35
CA ASP A 55 4.77 -22.79 3.49
C ASP A 55 3.43 -22.07 3.32
N LEU A 56 3.25 -20.96 4.02
CA LEU A 56 2.08 -20.11 3.98
C LEU A 56 2.45 -18.71 3.51
N LEU A 57 1.86 -18.25 2.41
CA LEU A 57 1.98 -16.87 1.92
C LEU A 57 0.87 -16.01 2.53
N VAL A 58 1.21 -14.91 3.17
CA VAL A 58 0.21 -13.97 3.69
C VAL A 58 0.19 -12.73 2.81
N ILE A 59 -0.96 -12.49 2.19
CA ILE A 59 -1.20 -11.46 1.19
C ILE A 59 -2.13 -10.37 1.73
N ASN A 60 -1.90 -9.11 1.32
CA ASN A 60 -2.80 -7.99 1.63
C ASN A 60 -3.83 -7.85 0.51
N GLU A 61 -5.10 -8.11 0.82
CA GLU A 61 -6.20 -8.11 -0.16
C GLU A 61 -6.82 -6.73 -0.43
N THR A 62 -6.16 -5.67 0.01
CA THR A 62 -6.66 -4.31 -0.24
C THR A 62 -6.70 -3.98 -1.73
N ARG A 63 -7.70 -3.17 -2.12
CA ARG A 63 -7.83 -2.59 -3.46
C ARG A 63 -7.63 -1.08 -3.40
N VAL A 64 -6.85 -0.54 -4.32
CA VAL A 64 -6.72 0.90 -4.49
C VAL A 64 -8.05 1.45 -4.97
N SER A 65 -8.63 2.34 -4.18
CA SER A 65 -9.87 3.05 -4.50
C SER A 65 -9.69 4.57 -4.50
N ALA A 66 -8.52 5.06 -4.06
CA ALA A 66 -8.20 6.47 -4.17
C ALA A 66 -8.05 6.87 -5.65
N VAL A 67 -8.48 8.09 -5.95
CA VAL A 67 -8.55 8.62 -7.31
C VAL A 67 -7.83 9.95 -7.37
N ARG A 68 -6.95 10.09 -8.35
CA ARG A 68 -6.26 11.34 -8.63
C ARG A 68 -7.01 12.12 -9.71
N LEU A 69 -7.42 13.33 -9.38
CA LEU A 69 -8.03 14.30 -10.28
C LEU A 69 -7.08 15.47 -10.51
N VAL A 70 -6.98 15.92 -11.74
CA VAL A 70 -6.19 17.11 -12.12
C VAL A 70 -7.12 18.15 -12.70
N GLY A 71 -6.98 19.40 -12.25
CA GLY A 71 -7.88 20.46 -12.65
C GLY A 71 -7.40 21.84 -12.22
N GLU A 72 -8.34 22.76 -12.07
CA GLU A 72 -8.10 24.16 -11.78
C GLU A 72 -8.95 24.62 -10.59
N GLY A 73 -8.42 25.60 -9.88
CA GLY A 73 -9.12 26.33 -8.83
C GLY A 73 -9.43 27.76 -9.22
N PRO A 74 -9.81 28.61 -8.25
CA PRO A 74 -10.08 30.02 -8.51
C PRO A 74 -8.93 30.69 -9.26
N GLY A 75 -9.28 31.42 -10.34
CA GLY A 75 -8.31 32.11 -11.18
C GLY A 75 -7.51 31.22 -12.14
N GLY A 76 -7.96 29.99 -12.42
CA GLY A 76 -7.31 29.06 -13.37
C GLY A 76 -6.02 28.44 -12.83
N GLY A 77 -5.78 28.53 -11.52
CA GLY A 77 -4.59 27.95 -10.92
C GLY A 77 -4.66 26.42 -10.85
N TYR A 78 -3.58 25.73 -11.22
CA TYR A 78 -3.47 24.27 -11.15
C TYR A 78 -3.88 23.71 -9.78
N ARG A 79 -4.68 22.66 -9.80
CA ARG A 79 -5.07 21.88 -8.62
C ARG A 79 -4.99 20.40 -8.93
N GLU A 80 -4.54 19.66 -7.96
CA GLU A 80 -4.56 18.21 -7.93
C GLU A 80 -5.31 17.76 -6.68
N ALA A 81 -6.30 16.91 -6.84
CA ALA A 81 -6.99 16.29 -5.73
C ALA A 81 -6.75 14.78 -5.75
N LEU A 82 -6.26 14.24 -4.65
CA LEU A 82 -6.25 12.82 -4.37
C LEU A 82 -7.48 12.51 -3.51
N VAL A 83 -8.53 12.04 -4.14
CA VAL A 83 -9.79 11.63 -3.50
C VAL A 83 -9.55 10.28 -2.82
N LEU A 84 -9.79 10.22 -1.52
CA LEU A 84 -9.47 9.06 -0.67
C LEU A 84 -10.68 8.13 -0.50
N GLY A 85 -11.85 8.71 -0.34
CA GLY A 85 -13.09 7.97 -0.12
C GLY A 85 -14.23 8.88 0.32
N PRO A 86 -15.43 8.31 0.50
CA PRO A 86 -16.60 9.06 0.94
C PRO A 86 -16.42 9.67 2.33
N HIS A 87 -16.91 10.90 2.51
CA HIS A 87 -17.03 11.56 3.82
C HIS A 87 -18.49 11.51 4.28
N LEU A 88 -18.87 10.44 4.97
CA LEU A 88 -20.27 10.19 5.35
C LEU A 88 -20.97 11.34 6.10
N PRO A 89 -20.30 12.05 7.05
CA PRO A 89 -20.93 13.20 7.72
C PRO A 89 -21.29 14.35 6.76
N GLY A 90 -20.60 14.47 5.63
CA GLY A 90 -20.81 15.53 4.63
C GLY A 90 -21.90 15.23 3.60
N GLY A 91 -22.54 14.06 3.69
CA GLY A 91 -23.54 13.60 2.73
C GLY A 91 -23.01 12.78 1.56
N PRO A 92 -23.89 12.32 0.66
CA PRO A 92 -23.57 11.30 -0.35
C PRO A 92 -22.60 11.77 -1.45
N ALA A 93 -22.46 13.08 -1.67
CA ALA A 93 -21.54 13.66 -2.66
C ALA A 93 -20.28 14.27 -2.00
N ALA A 94 -20.05 14.00 -0.71
CA ALA A 94 -18.88 14.49 0.02
C ALA A 94 -17.80 13.43 0.06
N TYR A 95 -16.55 13.84 -0.23
CA TYR A 95 -15.39 12.96 -0.27
C TYR A 95 -14.22 13.60 0.48
N GLU A 96 -13.44 12.77 1.15
CA GLU A 96 -12.17 13.17 1.72
C GLU A 96 -11.10 13.21 0.63
N ALA A 97 -10.30 14.25 0.62
CA ALA A 97 -9.23 14.39 -0.37
C ALA A 97 -8.03 15.17 0.17
N LEU A 98 -6.84 14.85 -0.33
CA LEU A 98 -5.70 15.76 -0.29
C LEU A 98 -5.69 16.61 -1.54
N VAL A 99 -5.58 17.93 -1.36
CA VAL A 99 -5.52 18.89 -2.48
C VAL A 99 -4.15 19.56 -2.52
N ARG A 100 -3.56 19.64 -3.71
CA ARG A 100 -2.29 20.33 -3.94
C ARG A 100 -2.45 21.48 -4.96
N PRO A 101 -1.82 22.65 -4.71
CA PRO A 101 -1.21 23.10 -3.46
C PRO A 101 -2.24 23.27 -2.33
N GLY A 102 -1.96 22.70 -1.16
CA GLY A 102 -2.92 22.71 -0.05
C GLY A 102 -3.29 24.12 0.44
N LYS A 103 -2.32 25.04 0.54
CA LYS A 103 -2.56 26.42 0.96
C LYS A 103 -3.44 27.25 0.01
N ALA A 104 -3.59 26.76 -1.22
CA ALA A 104 -4.36 27.42 -2.27
C ALA A 104 -5.75 26.80 -2.48
N ALA A 105 -6.13 25.81 -1.68
CA ALA A 105 -7.48 25.23 -1.67
C ALA A 105 -8.14 25.54 -0.32
N ARG A 106 -8.89 26.64 -0.27
CA ARG A 106 -9.55 27.15 0.94
C ARG A 106 -11.01 26.72 0.98
N PRO A 107 -11.60 26.56 2.17
CA PRO A 107 -13.04 26.37 2.27
C PRO A 107 -13.81 27.42 1.48
N GLY A 108 -14.78 26.97 0.66
CA GLY A 108 -15.56 27.79 -0.25
C GLY A 108 -14.98 27.92 -1.67
N ASP A 109 -13.73 27.53 -1.92
CA ASP A 109 -13.18 27.51 -3.27
C ASP A 109 -13.90 26.46 -4.14
N THR A 110 -14.09 26.79 -5.42
CA THR A 110 -14.59 25.83 -6.40
C THR A 110 -13.44 25.28 -7.23
N LEU A 111 -13.40 23.96 -7.39
CA LEU A 111 -12.42 23.26 -8.21
C LEU A 111 -13.12 22.61 -9.41
N HIS A 112 -12.50 22.70 -10.58
CA HIS A 112 -12.96 22.10 -11.83
C HIS A 112 -11.95 21.07 -12.33
N PHE A 113 -12.41 19.86 -12.61
CA PHE A 113 -11.58 18.76 -13.12
C PHE A 113 -12.00 18.44 -14.55
N ALA A 114 -11.32 19.08 -15.51
CA ALA A 114 -11.70 19.03 -16.92
C ALA A 114 -11.75 17.62 -17.52
N ASP A 115 -10.81 16.75 -17.13
CA ASP A 115 -10.73 15.38 -17.66
C ASP A 115 -11.96 14.54 -17.29
N THR A 116 -12.60 14.83 -16.16
CA THR A 116 -13.78 14.11 -15.67
C THR A 116 -15.07 14.93 -15.71
N ASN A 117 -14.96 16.20 -16.10
CA ASN A 117 -16.03 17.19 -16.06
C ASN A 117 -16.66 17.36 -14.66
N LEU A 118 -15.96 16.94 -13.61
CA LEU A 118 -16.40 17.09 -12.22
C LEU A 118 -16.09 18.48 -11.69
N THR A 119 -17.01 19.00 -10.91
CA THR A 119 -16.84 20.25 -10.17
C THR A 119 -17.14 19.98 -8.68
N CYS A 120 -16.35 20.55 -7.79
CA CYS A 120 -16.61 20.47 -6.36
C CYS A 120 -16.36 21.78 -5.64
N THR A 121 -16.94 21.92 -4.45
CA THR A 121 -16.62 22.99 -3.49
C THR A 121 -15.78 22.42 -2.37
N VAL A 122 -14.71 23.11 -2.00
CA VAL A 122 -13.86 22.76 -0.87
C VAL A 122 -14.62 23.09 0.43
N GLY A 123 -14.84 22.09 1.26
CA GLY A 123 -15.45 22.20 2.58
C GLY A 123 -14.41 22.27 3.69
N ASP A 124 -14.68 21.58 4.80
CA ASP A 124 -13.86 21.59 6.02
C ASP A 124 -12.46 21.05 5.78
N VAL A 125 -11.51 21.56 6.57
CA VAL A 125 -10.15 21.04 6.65
C VAL A 125 -10.07 20.13 7.87
N LEU A 126 -9.86 18.85 7.62
CA LEU A 126 -9.72 17.82 8.62
C LEU A 126 -8.26 17.71 9.10
N THR A 127 -8.00 16.71 9.93
CA THR A 127 -6.65 16.38 10.38
C THR A 127 -5.71 16.10 9.21
N GLU A 128 -4.43 16.30 9.39
CA GLU A 128 -3.38 16.06 8.37
C GLU A 128 -3.53 16.85 7.05
N GLY A 129 -4.38 17.87 7.02
CA GLY A 129 -4.62 18.69 5.86
C GLY A 129 -5.54 18.07 4.81
N ILE A 130 -6.23 16.99 5.16
CA ILE A 130 -7.32 16.42 4.38
C ILE A 130 -8.45 17.46 4.30
N ARG A 131 -9.13 17.52 3.18
CA ARG A 131 -10.28 18.40 2.91
C ARG A 131 -11.48 17.59 2.55
N VAL A 132 -12.64 18.08 2.93
CA VAL A 132 -13.91 17.56 2.42
C VAL A 132 -14.18 18.26 1.10
N LEU A 133 -14.37 17.49 0.02
CA LEU A 133 -14.80 17.99 -1.27
C LEU A 133 -16.26 17.63 -1.47
N HIS A 134 -17.10 18.63 -1.69
CA HIS A 134 -18.53 18.46 -2.01
C HIS A 134 -18.69 18.54 -3.52
N PHE A 135 -18.84 17.39 -4.18
CA PHE A 135 -19.06 17.33 -5.62
C PHE A 135 -20.46 17.80 -5.97
N GLN A 136 -20.58 18.50 -7.12
CA GLN A 136 -21.84 18.97 -7.66
C GLN A 136 -22.47 17.88 -8.56
N GLY A 137 -23.78 17.83 -8.63
CA GLY A 137 -24.52 16.88 -9.47
C GLY A 137 -25.04 15.66 -8.70
N ASP A 138 -25.34 14.62 -9.43
CA ASP A 138 -25.86 13.36 -8.86
C ASP A 138 -24.74 12.58 -8.16
N PRO A 139 -24.95 12.15 -6.90
CA PRO A 139 -23.92 11.43 -6.15
C PRO A 139 -23.52 10.08 -6.78
N GLU A 140 -24.47 9.38 -7.39
CA GLU A 140 -24.19 8.08 -8.01
C GLU A 140 -23.42 8.26 -9.31
N GLU A 141 -23.76 9.28 -10.12
CA GLU A 141 -22.96 9.66 -11.30
C GLU A 141 -21.56 10.10 -10.92
N THR A 142 -21.42 10.91 -9.86
CA THR A 142 -20.10 11.30 -9.31
C THR A 142 -19.26 10.07 -8.94
N ARG A 143 -19.86 9.12 -8.23
CA ARG A 143 -19.19 7.87 -7.85
C ARG A 143 -18.71 7.09 -9.08
N GLN A 144 -19.57 6.93 -10.08
CA GLN A 144 -19.23 6.22 -11.32
C GLN A 144 -18.09 6.91 -12.09
N ILE A 145 -18.13 8.24 -12.18
CA ILE A 145 -17.08 9.01 -12.84
C ILE A 145 -15.75 8.85 -12.09
N LEU A 146 -15.73 8.95 -10.76
CA LEU A 146 -14.52 8.73 -9.95
C LEU A 146 -13.95 7.33 -10.18
N GLU A 147 -14.79 6.30 -10.22
CA GLU A 147 -14.35 4.90 -10.41
C GLU A 147 -13.85 4.60 -11.83
N THR A 148 -14.40 5.24 -12.86
CA THR A 148 -14.14 4.89 -14.25
C THR A 148 -13.21 5.84 -14.98
N GLN A 149 -13.18 7.12 -14.60
CA GLN A 149 -12.41 8.16 -15.29
C GLN A 149 -11.30 8.75 -14.42
N GLY A 150 -11.33 8.48 -13.12
CA GLY A 150 -10.28 8.93 -12.22
C GLY A 150 -8.95 8.21 -12.46
N ARG A 151 -7.85 8.95 -12.33
CA ARG A 151 -6.50 8.38 -12.51
C ARG A 151 -6.07 7.64 -11.26
N VAL A 152 -5.46 6.47 -11.42
CA VAL A 152 -4.83 5.75 -10.31
C VAL A 152 -3.66 6.57 -9.75
N PRO A 153 -3.58 6.75 -8.42
CA PRO A 153 -2.49 7.50 -7.80
C PRO A 153 -1.20 6.68 -7.76
N LEU A 154 -0.45 6.70 -8.84
CA LEU A 154 0.88 6.06 -8.88
C LEU A 154 1.83 6.75 -7.88
N PRO A 155 2.84 6.01 -7.37
CA PRO A 155 3.88 6.58 -6.53
C PRO A 155 4.56 7.77 -7.22
N PRO A 156 5.03 8.79 -6.45
CA PRO A 156 5.53 10.05 -7.02
C PRO A 156 6.79 9.89 -7.88
N TYR A 157 7.48 8.79 -7.80
CA TYR A 157 8.66 8.46 -8.62
C TYR A 157 8.33 7.76 -9.94
N ILE A 158 7.05 7.47 -10.20
CA ILE A 158 6.55 6.99 -11.50
C ILE A 158 5.95 8.19 -12.23
N HIS A 159 6.52 8.53 -13.37
CA HIS A 159 6.14 9.69 -14.17
C HIS A 159 5.38 9.30 -15.44
N GLU A 160 5.53 8.05 -15.89
CA GLU A 160 4.83 7.53 -17.05
C GLU A 160 3.34 7.32 -16.77
N HIS A 161 2.54 7.51 -17.79
CA HIS A 161 1.11 7.25 -17.73
C HIS A 161 0.82 5.75 -17.73
N LEU A 162 -0.16 5.33 -16.96
CA LEU A 162 -0.64 3.95 -16.92
C LEU A 162 -2.02 3.90 -17.60
N ASP A 163 -2.09 3.30 -18.80
CA ASP A 163 -3.33 3.19 -19.56
C ASP A 163 -4.32 2.23 -18.92
N ASP A 164 -3.82 1.11 -18.40
CA ASP A 164 -4.63 0.11 -17.71
C ASP A 164 -4.47 0.24 -16.18
N CYS A 165 -5.47 0.84 -15.54
CA CYS A 165 -5.50 1.04 -14.08
C CYS A 165 -5.43 -0.28 -13.29
N GLU A 166 -5.92 -1.40 -13.85
CA GLU A 166 -5.85 -2.71 -13.19
C GLU A 166 -4.41 -3.23 -13.10
N ARG A 167 -3.47 -2.68 -13.87
CA ARG A 167 -2.03 -2.98 -13.70
C ARG A 167 -1.46 -2.52 -12.35
N TYR A 168 -2.07 -1.53 -11.70
CA TYR A 168 -1.70 -1.10 -10.34
C TYR A 168 -2.60 -1.73 -9.27
N GLN A 169 -3.19 -2.88 -9.57
CA GLN A 169 -3.92 -3.72 -8.64
C GLN A 169 -3.29 -5.11 -8.57
N THR A 170 -3.32 -5.74 -7.39
CA THR A 170 -2.96 -7.16 -7.27
C THR A 170 -4.05 -8.02 -7.88
N VAL A 171 -3.72 -9.21 -8.40
CA VAL A 171 -4.70 -10.16 -8.95
C VAL A 171 -5.66 -10.74 -7.89
N TYR A 172 -5.36 -10.51 -6.61
CA TYR A 172 -6.13 -11.00 -5.48
C TYR A 172 -6.79 -9.90 -4.64
N ASN A 173 -6.80 -8.65 -5.12
CA ASN A 173 -7.43 -7.53 -4.43
C ASN A 173 -8.95 -7.77 -4.26
N ARG A 174 -9.52 -7.34 -3.13
CA ARG A 174 -10.94 -7.55 -2.81
C ARG A 174 -11.60 -6.37 -2.11
N VAL A 175 -10.91 -5.74 -1.15
CA VAL A 175 -11.49 -4.76 -0.25
C VAL A 175 -10.99 -3.36 -0.63
N PRO A 176 -11.87 -2.47 -1.14
CA PRO A 176 -11.50 -1.10 -1.45
C PRO A 176 -11.18 -0.29 -0.18
N GLY A 177 -10.38 0.77 -0.32
CA GLY A 177 -10.07 1.69 0.79
C GLY A 177 -8.61 2.12 0.86
N SER A 178 -7.76 1.69 -0.07
CA SER A 178 -6.34 2.07 -0.09
C SER A 178 -6.04 3.23 -1.04
N ALA A 179 -5.07 4.03 -0.63
CA ALA A 179 -4.45 5.07 -1.47
C ALA A 179 -3.30 4.53 -2.34
N ALA A 180 -2.78 3.33 -2.05
CA ALA A 180 -1.72 2.69 -2.82
C ALA A 180 -1.86 1.16 -2.82
N ALA A 181 -1.35 0.52 -3.88
CA ALA A 181 -1.30 -0.93 -3.97
C ALA A 181 -0.21 -1.53 -3.06
N PRO A 182 -0.40 -2.76 -2.54
CA PRO A 182 0.68 -3.53 -1.92
C PRO A 182 1.63 -4.04 -3.02
N THR A 183 2.60 -3.21 -3.40
CA THR A 183 3.37 -3.32 -4.64
C THR A 183 4.15 -4.62 -4.80
N ALA A 184 4.59 -5.27 -3.71
CA ALA A 184 5.21 -6.59 -3.79
C ALA A 184 4.26 -7.66 -4.36
N GLY A 185 2.96 -7.49 -4.15
CA GLY A 185 1.92 -8.38 -4.68
C GLY A 185 1.64 -8.20 -6.16
N LEU A 186 2.06 -7.08 -6.77
CA LEU A 186 1.82 -6.82 -8.19
C LEU A 186 2.54 -7.79 -9.12
N HIS A 187 3.56 -8.47 -8.63
CA HIS A 187 4.33 -9.46 -9.40
C HIS A 187 3.64 -10.82 -9.53
N PHE A 188 2.61 -11.10 -8.74
CA PHE A 188 1.87 -12.36 -8.85
C PHE A 188 0.91 -12.33 -10.03
N THR A 189 0.83 -13.44 -10.75
CA THR A 189 -0.24 -13.76 -11.69
C THR A 189 -1.19 -14.77 -11.05
N ALA A 190 -2.40 -14.91 -11.60
CA ALA A 190 -3.34 -15.94 -11.15
C ALA A 190 -2.76 -17.36 -11.35
N GLU A 191 -2.14 -17.59 -12.50
CA GLU A 191 -1.50 -18.86 -12.89
C GLU A 191 -0.35 -19.23 -11.94
N LEU A 192 0.44 -18.23 -11.50
CA LEU A 192 1.51 -18.48 -10.52
C LEU A 192 0.92 -18.89 -9.16
N LEU A 193 -0.15 -18.22 -8.70
CA LEU A 193 -0.83 -18.58 -7.45
C LEU A 193 -1.43 -19.99 -7.52
N ASP A 194 -2.05 -20.35 -8.65
CA ASP A 194 -2.60 -21.69 -8.87
C ASP A 194 -1.48 -22.74 -8.85
N THR A 195 -0.34 -22.46 -9.49
CA THR A 195 0.84 -23.32 -9.47
C THR A 195 1.38 -23.52 -8.04
N LEU A 196 1.45 -22.45 -7.25
CA LEU A 196 1.89 -22.51 -5.86
C LEU A 196 0.92 -23.37 -5.03
N ALA A 197 -0.39 -23.16 -5.20
CA ALA A 197 -1.41 -23.95 -4.50
C ALA A 197 -1.31 -25.45 -4.86
N ALA A 198 -1.12 -25.78 -6.15
CA ALA A 198 -0.90 -27.15 -6.60
C ALA A 198 0.36 -27.80 -6.01
N ASN A 199 1.36 -26.98 -5.68
CA ASN A 199 2.60 -27.42 -5.00
C ASN A 199 2.48 -27.47 -3.46
N GLY A 200 1.26 -27.29 -2.91
CA GLY A 200 1.03 -27.37 -1.46
C GLY A 200 1.46 -26.12 -0.69
N ILE A 201 1.56 -24.97 -1.34
CA ILE A 201 1.77 -23.66 -0.73
C ILE A 201 0.42 -22.98 -0.56
N GLU A 202 0.00 -22.74 0.67
CA GLU A 202 -1.27 -22.10 0.97
C GLU A 202 -1.16 -20.57 1.00
N THR A 203 -2.31 -19.91 0.89
CA THR A 203 -2.43 -18.46 1.10
C THR A 203 -3.36 -18.14 2.26
N ALA A 204 -3.01 -17.11 3.03
CA ALA A 204 -3.88 -16.44 4.00
C ALA A 204 -3.98 -14.95 3.66
N ARG A 205 -5.07 -14.31 4.10
CA ARG A 205 -5.39 -12.93 3.72
C ARG A 205 -5.40 -12.03 4.95
N VAL A 206 -4.80 -10.87 4.80
CA VAL A 206 -4.93 -9.76 5.75
C VAL A 206 -5.44 -8.54 4.99
N LEU A 207 -6.06 -7.61 5.70
CA LEU A 207 -6.34 -6.29 5.19
C LEU A 207 -5.43 -5.29 5.92
N LEU A 208 -4.74 -4.47 5.17
CA LEU A 208 -4.17 -3.21 5.62
C LEU A 208 -4.54 -2.16 4.58
N SER A 209 -5.32 -1.18 4.99
CA SER A 209 -5.69 -0.05 4.15
C SER A 209 -4.54 0.94 4.11
N VAL A 210 -3.82 0.98 2.99
CA VAL A 210 -2.64 1.83 2.82
C VAL A 210 -3.07 3.29 2.79
N GLY A 211 -2.62 4.04 3.80
CA GLY A 211 -2.87 5.47 3.91
C GLY A 211 -1.82 6.33 3.18
N LEU A 212 -2.04 7.64 3.24
CA LEU A 212 -1.16 8.65 2.62
C LEU A 212 0.22 8.74 3.28
N GLY A 213 0.33 8.25 4.51
CA GLY A 213 1.56 8.29 5.29
C GLY A 213 2.71 7.51 4.68
N THR A 214 2.40 6.47 3.90
CA THR A 214 3.37 5.58 3.26
C THR A 214 4.34 6.32 2.32
N PHE A 215 3.92 7.44 1.73
CA PHE A 215 4.76 8.25 0.83
C PHE A 215 5.42 9.45 1.52
N ARG A 216 5.28 9.59 2.83
CA ARG A 216 5.90 10.71 3.56
C ARG A 216 7.31 10.34 3.99
N PRO A 217 8.29 11.27 3.84
CA PRO A 217 9.64 11.03 4.28
C PRO A 217 9.73 11.00 5.80
N ILE A 218 10.74 10.32 6.32
CA ILE A 218 11.08 10.32 7.76
C ILE A 218 11.42 11.75 8.20
N LYS A 219 10.81 12.19 9.30
CA LYS A 219 11.05 13.53 9.88
C LYS A 219 12.16 13.55 10.93
N CYS A 220 12.33 12.45 11.66
CA CYS A 220 13.30 12.35 12.75
C CYS A 220 14.64 11.79 12.24
N THR A 221 15.48 12.65 11.64
CA THR A 221 16.74 12.23 11.00
C THR A 221 17.82 11.79 11.97
N ASP A 222 17.84 12.35 13.20
CA ASP A 222 18.84 12.03 14.21
C ASP A 222 18.55 10.71 14.93
N ASP A 223 17.28 10.37 15.07
CA ASP A 223 16.85 9.11 15.68
C ASP A 223 15.55 8.62 15.07
N ILE A 224 15.66 7.71 14.09
CA ILE A 224 14.51 7.14 13.38
C ILE A 224 13.53 6.41 14.29
N THR A 225 13.98 5.89 15.44
CA THR A 225 13.11 5.17 16.38
C THR A 225 12.03 6.07 17.00
N LYS A 226 12.20 7.39 16.91
CA LYS A 226 11.25 8.40 17.39
C LYS A 226 10.30 8.91 16.31
N HIS A 227 10.41 8.37 15.10
CA HIS A 227 9.52 8.78 14.00
C HIS A 227 8.08 8.35 14.29
N PRO A 228 7.12 9.28 14.33
CA PRO A 228 5.72 8.94 14.48
C PRO A 228 5.19 8.30 13.19
N MET A 229 4.85 7.02 13.25
CA MET A 229 4.17 6.34 12.13
C MET A 229 2.70 6.76 12.09
N HIS A 230 2.19 6.85 10.87
CA HIS A 230 0.75 7.04 10.65
C HIS A 230 0.00 5.77 11.02
N ALA A 231 -1.17 5.98 11.65
CA ALA A 231 -2.11 4.90 11.87
C ALA A 231 -2.70 4.44 10.53
N GLU A 232 -2.79 3.14 10.34
CA GLU A 232 -3.46 2.50 9.21
C GLU A 232 -4.36 1.40 9.73
N TYR A 233 -5.59 1.33 9.20
CA TYR A 233 -6.53 0.30 9.59
C TYR A 233 -6.08 -1.07 9.10
N ILE A 234 -6.11 -2.06 9.99
CA ILE A 234 -5.83 -3.46 9.68
C ILE A 234 -6.95 -4.37 10.14
N HIS A 235 -7.14 -5.46 9.42
CA HIS A 235 -8.02 -6.55 9.82
C HIS A 235 -7.33 -7.89 9.57
N VAL A 236 -7.19 -8.68 10.63
CA VAL A 236 -6.68 -10.06 10.61
C VAL A 236 -7.78 -10.96 11.15
N THR A 237 -8.36 -11.77 10.28
CA THR A 237 -9.49 -12.64 10.65
C THR A 237 -9.06 -13.80 11.56
N GLN A 238 -10.02 -14.44 12.22
CA GLN A 238 -9.78 -15.68 12.97
C GLN A 238 -9.24 -16.79 12.05
N GLU A 239 -9.81 -16.91 10.83
CA GLU A 239 -9.33 -17.90 9.83
C GLU A 239 -7.85 -17.69 9.51
N THR A 240 -7.43 -16.44 9.29
CA THR A 240 -6.02 -16.11 9.02
C THR A 240 -5.14 -16.45 10.25
N ALA A 241 -5.59 -16.11 11.45
CA ALA A 241 -4.86 -16.43 12.68
C ALA A 241 -4.70 -17.94 12.85
N ASP A 242 -5.75 -18.71 12.60
CA ASP A 242 -5.72 -20.17 12.69
C ASP A 242 -4.74 -20.77 11.68
N LYS A 243 -4.75 -20.33 10.42
CA LYS A 243 -3.80 -20.77 9.37
C LYS A 243 -2.35 -20.48 9.76
N VAL A 244 -2.07 -19.26 10.23
CA VAL A 244 -0.70 -18.86 10.64
C VAL A 244 -0.23 -19.68 11.86
N ASN A 245 -1.10 -19.88 12.83
CA ASN A 245 -0.77 -20.65 14.05
C ASN A 245 -0.60 -22.15 13.76
N ALA A 246 -1.32 -22.70 12.79
CA ALA A 246 -1.23 -24.10 12.37
C ALA A 246 -0.13 -24.37 11.33
N CYS A 247 0.48 -23.33 10.77
CA CYS A 247 1.49 -23.48 9.72
C CYS A 247 2.70 -24.28 10.23
N THR A 248 3.01 -25.37 9.52
CA THR A 248 4.15 -26.25 9.85
C THR A 248 5.42 -25.91 9.08
N GLY A 249 5.29 -25.16 7.97
CA GLY A 249 6.37 -24.60 7.20
C GLY A 249 6.70 -23.16 7.62
N ARG A 250 7.09 -22.36 6.66
CA ARG A 250 7.42 -20.94 6.88
C ARG A 250 6.19 -20.07 6.64
N VAL A 251 5.99 -19.07 7.46
CA VAL A 251 5.05 -17.96 7.19
C VAL A 251 5.81 -16.84 6.50
N ILE A 252 5.40 -16.48 5.29
CA ILE A 252 6.07 -15.50 4.43
C ILE A 252 5.10 -14.36 4.15
N ALA A 253 5.44 -13.16 4.62
CA ALA A 253 4.66 -11.96 4.31
C ALA A 253 4.93 -11.47 2.89
N ILE A 254 3.89 -11.19 2.13
CA ILE A 254 3.97 -10.55 0.83
C ILE A 254 3.73 -9.04 1.02
N GLY A 255 4.81 -8.30 0.96
CA GLY A 255 4.85 -6.85 1.22
C GLY A 255 4.99 -6.48 2.69
N THR A 256 5.54 -5.30 2.91
CA THR A 256 5.69 -4.69 4.25
C THR A 256 4.34 -4.43 4.91
N THR A 257 3.28 -4.23 4.13
CA THR A 257 1.90 -4.08 4.62
C THR A 257 1.40 -5.35 5.30
N SER A 258 1.60 -6.52 4.69
CA SER A 258 1.27 -7.82 5.30
C SER A 258 2.11 -8.07 6.55
N LEU A 259 3.41 -7.73 6.53
CA LEU A 259 4.27 -7.83 7.70
C LEU A 259 3.77 -6.96 8.85
N ARG A 260 3.38 -5.70 8.59
CA ARG A 260 2.84 -4.80 9.62
C ARG A 260 1.56 -5.34 10.24
N ALA A 261 0.62 -5.84 9.42
CA ALA A 261 -0.63 -6.42 9.91
C ALA A 261 -0.35 -7.65 10.81
N LEU A 262 0.49 -8.57 10.34
CA LEU A 262 0.84 -9.77 11.11
C LEU A 262 1.60 -9.45 12.40
N GLU A 263 2.54 -8.52 12.35
CA GLU A 263 3.33 -8.17 13.53
C GLU A 263 2.50 -7.42 14.57
N THR A 264 1.51 -6.63 14.16
CA THR A 264 0.51 -6.04 15.06
C THR A 264 -0.33 -7.14 15.73
N ALA A 265 -0.82 -8.09 14.94
CA ALA A 265 -1.57 -9.24 15.46
C ALA A 265 -0.74 -10.08 16.43
N ALA A 266 0.57 -10.24 16.17
CA ALA A 266 1.50 -10.96 17.06
C ALA A 266 1.75 -10.23 18.39
N ARG A 267 1.84 -8.89 18.37
CA ARG A 267 2.04 -8.07 19.57
C ARG A 267 0.81 -8.08 20.50
N ASN A 268 -0.36 -8.31 19.92
CA ASN A 268 -1.63 -8.40 20.63
C ASN A 268 -2.05 -9.85 20.98
N ALA A 269 -1.25 -10.84 20.57
CA ALA A 269 -1.53 -12.24 20.86
C ALA A 269 -1.15 -12.61 22.30
N PRO A 270 -1.89 -13.55 22.93
CA PRO A 270 -1.49 -14.15 24.20
C PRO A 270 -0.13 -14.85 24.13
N ASP A 271 0.49 -15.03 25.29
CA ASP A 271 1.75 -15.77 25.37
C ASP A 271 1.61 -17.19 24.79
N GLY A 272 2.59 -17.59 23.98
CA GLY A 272 2.62 -18.89 23.33
C GLY A 272 1.80 -18.99 22.03
N VAL A 273 1.07 -17.94 21.66
CA VAL A 273 0.33 -17.87 20.39
C VAL A 273 1.10 -16.97 19.42
N ARG A 274 1.27 -17.41 18.18
CA ARG A 274 2.05 -16.65 17.17
C ARG A 274 1.37 -15.35 16.79
N ILE A 275 0.09 -15.41 16.43
CA ILE A 275 -0.77 -14.25 16.18
C ILE A 275 -2.19 -14.50 16.71
N ALA A 276 -2.91 -13.41 17.02
CA ALA A 276 -4.34 -13.42 17.32
C ALA A 276 -5.12 -12.64 16.24
N PRO A 277 -6.43 -12.87 16.08
CA PRO A 277 -7.26 -12.00 15.25
C PRO A 277 -7.19 -10.57 15.76
N PHE A 278 -7.24 -9.61 14.84
CA PHE A 278 -7.15 -8.19 15.18
C PHE A 278 -8.00 -7.36 14.23
N ASP A 279 -8.67 -6.37 14.78
CA ASP A 279 -9.46 -5.39 14.04
C ASP A 279 -9.25 -4.01 14.66
N GLY A 280 -8.68 -3.06 13.90
CA GLY A 280 -8.38 -1.73 14.38
C GLY A 280 -7.16 -1.10 13.71
N ASP A 281 -6.68 -0.01 14.29
CA ASP A 281 -5.57 0.76 13.74
C ASP A 281 -4.22 0.23 14.24
N THR A 282 -3.20 0.36 13.39
CA THR A 282 -1.80 0.12 13.72
C THR A 282 -0.92 1.30 13.38
N ASP A 283 -0.08 1.70 14.32
CA ASP A 283 0.97 2.70 14.15
C ASP A 283 2.37 2.11 14.35
N ILE A 284 2.49 0.78 14.32
CA ILE A 284 3.79 0.14 14.55
C ILE A 284 4.80 0.57 13.48
N TYR A 285 5.98 0.88 13.96
CA TYR A 285 7.15 1.12 13.13
C TYR A 285 8.16 -0.01 13.35
N ILE A 286 8.48 -0.73 12.26
CA ILE A 286 9.45 -1.83 12.28
C ILE A 286 10.79 -1.27 11.79
N TYR A 287 11.81 -1.34 12.64
CA TYR A 287 13.17 -0.88 12.35
C TYR A 287 14.21 -1.87 12.86
N PRO A 288 15.47 -1.82 12.39
CA PRO A 288 16.51 -2.77 12.77
C PRO A 288 16.70 -2.88 14.29
N GLY A 289 16.89 -4.11 14.76
CA GLY A 289 17.02 -4.45 16.18
C GLY A 289 15.73 -4.90 16.86
N GLN A 290 14.58 -4.71 16.23
CA GLN A 290 13.33 -5.29 16.73
C GLN A 290 13.25 -6.77 16.37
N LYS A 291 12.69 -7.56 17.30
CA LYS A 291 12.42 -8.99 17.07
C LYS A 291 11.09 -9.16 16.36
N ILE A 292 11.12 -9.72 15.18
CA ILE A 292 9.92 -10.13 14.44
C ILE A 292 9.47 -11.50 14.95
N ARG A 293 8.16 -11.65 15.21
CA ARG A 293 7.56 -12.86 15.75
C ARG A 293 6.62 -13.55 14.77
N SER A 294 6.03 -12.77 13.89
CA SER A 294 4.90 -13.20 13.07
C SER A 294 5.28 -13.98 11.83
N VAL A 295 6.48 -13.76 11.28
CA VAL A 295 6.90 -14.31 9.99
C VAL A 295 8.31 -14.90 10.02
N ASP A 296 8.58 -15.81 9.07
CA ASP A 296 9.89 -16.43 8.83
C ASP A 296 10.58 -15.85 7.59
N GLY A 297 9.82 -15.15 6.73
CA GLY A 297 10.32 -14.52 5.52
C GLY A 297 9.49 -13.33 5.09
N LEU A 298 10.08 -12.48 4.27
CA LEU A 298 9.45 -11.30 3.68
C LEU A 298 9.80 -11.22 2.20
N LEU A 299 8.78 -11.15 1.36
CA LEU A 299 8.89 -10.72 -0.03
C LEU A 299 8.52 -9.25 -0.12
N THR A 300 9.41 -8.40 -0.62
CA THR A 300 9.17 -6.96 -0.70
C THR A 300 9.90 -6.34 -1.88
N ASN A 301 9.56 -5.10 -2.22
CA ASN A 301 10.29 -4.31 -3.21
C ASN A 301 11.52 -3.66 -2.58
N PHE A 302 12.45 -3.17 -3.41
CA PHE A 302 13.41 -2.16 -2.99
C PHE A 302 12.66 -0.86 -2.67
N HIS A 303 13.11 -0.16 -1.63
CA HIS A 303 12.48 1.06 -1.16
C HIS A 303 13.40 2.26 -1.37
N GLN A 304 12.81 3.45 -1.50
CA GLN A 304 13.60 4.66 -1.67
C GLN A 304 14.34 5.04 -0.38
N PRO A 305 15.55 5.62 -0.48
CA PRO A 305 16.25 6.15 0.67
C PRO A 305 15.40 7.22 1.38
N GLY A 306 15.52 7.29 2.71
CA GLY A 306 14.77 8.24 3.52
C GLY A 306 13.28 7.94 3.68
N SER A 307 12.79 6.80 3.18
CA SER A 307 11.41 6.36 3.40
C SER A 307 11.23 5.68 4.76
N THR A 308 9.99 5.49 5.19
CA THR A 308 9.64 4.75 6.42
C THR A 308 9.75 3.23 6.27
N LEU A 309 10.21 2.75 5.12
CA LEU A 309 10.34 1.33 4.77
C LEU A 309 11.82 0.88 4.84
N LEU A 310 12.49 1.21 5.92
CA LEU A 310 13.91 0.88 6.17
C LEU A 310 14.16 -0.60 6.37
#